data_4160b822072b6eb541a3c27ef3df77c5
#
_entry.id   4160b822072b6eb541a3c27ef3df77c5
#
_cell.length_a   1.000
_cell.length_b   1.000
_cell.length_c   1.000
_cell.angle_alpha   90.00
_cell.angle_beta   90.00
_cell.angle_gamma   90.00
#
_symmetry.space_group_name_H-M   'P 1'
#
loop_
_entity.id
_entity.type
_entity.pdbx_description
1 polymer ?
#
loop_
_entity_poly.entity_id
_entity_poly.type
_entity_poly.pdbx_seq_one_letter_code
_entity_poly.pdbx_strand_id
1 'polypeptide(L)'
;MLETHDVSRCFSTPGGQFWALKDVSISAPEGKLTILKGRSGSGKTTLMNIMGALDKPTSGKVLLAGEDIVQLDERKRALIRRRSIGYVFQSVALIPMMSAYENVEYALRLAGMKSGRRERACECLRMVGLGQRMDHMPQEMSGGEQQRVAIARAIAHKPKVIFADEPTAELDTGTGLQVVKIFKDLCAGEGITIVMTTHDTGLMEIGDMVYELQDGEIIGK
;
A
#
# COMPACT_ATOMS: atom_id res chain seq x y z
N MET A 1 10.40 4.51 10.82
CA MET A 1 8.94 4.42 10.98
C MET A 1 8.41 3.01 10.75
N LEU A 2 8.68 2.35 9.62
CA LEU A 2 8.42 0.93 9.37
C LEU A 2 9.74 0.22 9.06
N GLU A 3 10.04 -0.88 9.76
CA GLU A 3 11.31 -1.59 9.63
C GLU A 3 11.06 -3.10 9.64
N THR A 4 11.88 -3.84 8.89
CA THR A 4 11.97 -5.29 8.97
C THR A 4 13.38 -5.69 9.41
N HIS A 5 13.48 -6.71 10.26
CA HIS A 5 14.73 -7.26 10.74
C HIS A 5 14.73 -8.76 10.52
N ASP A 6 15.60 -9.22 9.63
CA ASP A 6 15.86 -10.62 9.26
C ASP A 6 14.56 -11.41 8.97
N VAL A 7 13.64 -10.76 8.24
CA VAL A 7 12.35 -11.34 7.91
C VAL A 7 12.53 -12.43 6.87
N SER A 8 12.15 -13.65 7.24
CA SER A 8 12.13 -14.81 6.34
C SER A 8 10.72 -15.40 6.26
N ARG A 9 10.35 -15.89 5.07
CA ARG A 9 9.05 -16.54 4.85
C ARG A 9 9.20 -17.80 4.03
N CYS A 10 8.85 -18.93 4.64
CA CYS A 10 8.81 -20.24 4.00
C CYS A 10 7.37 -20.70 3.82
N PHE A 11 7.05 -21.23 2.66
CA PHE A 11 5.79 -21.90 2.37
C PHE A 11 6.03 -23.39 2.15
N SER A 12 5.16 -24.23 2.74
CA SER A 12 5.15 -25.66 2.45
C SER A 12 4.34 -25.93 1.20
N THR A 13 4.94 -26.59 0.22
CA THR A 13 4.31 -26.97 -1.05
C THR A 13 4.38 -28.49 -1.24
N PRO A 14 3.57 -29.10 -2.12
CA PRO A 14 3.70 -30.52 -2.44
C PRO A 14 5.11 -30.90 -2.95
N GLY A 15 5.86 -29.97 -3.53
CA GLY A 15 7.25 -30.15 -4.00
C GLY A 15 8.33 -29.88 -2.95
N GLY A 16 7.96 -29.60 -1.68
CA GLY A 16 8.91 -29.27 -0.63
C GLY A 16 8.73 -27.86 -0.05
N GLN A 17 9.77 -27.33 0.57
CA GLN A 17 9.77 -25.99 1.14
C GLN A 17 10.21 -24.96 0.08
N PHE A 18 9.47 -23.86 -0.01
CA PHE A 18 9.78 -22.71 -0.84
C PHE A 18 9.99 -21.46 0.03
N TRP A 19 11.20 -20.91 -0.01
CA TRP A 19 11.54 -19.67 0.68
C TRP A 19 11.23 -18.47 -0.21
N ALA A 20 10.15 -17.77 0.12
CA ALA A 20 9.75 -16.55 -0.58
C ALA A 20 10.52 -15.32 -0.11
N LEU A 21 11.02 -15.34 1.13
CA LEU A 21 11.89 -14.30 1.71
C LEU A 21 12.95 -14.97 2.57
N LYS A 22 14.17 -14.38 2.56
CA LYS A 22 15.35 -14.86 3.29
C LYS A 22 16.06 -13.66 3.91
N ASP A 23 15.96 -13.55 5.23
CA ASP A 23 16.64 -12.56 6.08
C ASP A 23 16.55 -11.10 5.58
N VAL A 24 15.34 -10.70 5.15
CA VAL A 24 15.09 -9.39 4.56
C VAL A 24 15.02 -8.31 5.64
N SER A 25 15.96 -7.36 5.58
CA SER A 25 16.03 -6.20 6.48
C SER A 25 15.96 -4.91 5.67
N ILE A 26 14.85 -4.15 5.80
CA ILE A 26 14.63 -2.85 5.14
C ILE A 26 14.08 -1.83 6.12
N SER A 27 14.23 -0.55 5.77
CA SER A 27 13.64 0.58 6.51
C SER A 27 12.89 1.49 5.55
N ALA A 28 11.64 1.80 5.90
CA ALA A 28 10.84 2.83 5.24
C ALA A 28 10.68 4.03 6.19
N PRO A 29 11.43 5.12 5.96
CA PRO A 29 11.39 6.31 6.81
C PRO A 29 10.03 7.00 6.79
N GLU A 30 9.72 7.71 7.87
CA GLU A 30 8.47 8.44 8.01
C GLU A 30 8.31 9.52 6.93
N GLY A 31 7.11 9.63 6.35
CA GLY A 31 6.80 10.63 5.33
C GLY A 31 7.59 10.48 4.02
N LYS A 32 8.11 9.28 3.73
CA LYS A 32 8.92 9.00 2.54
C LYS A 32 8.26 7.93 1.67
N LEU A 33 8.56 8.02 0.36
CA LEU A 33 8.20 7.01 -0.62
C LEU A 33 9.35 5.99 -0.74
N THR A 34 9.11 4.78 -0.28
CA THR A 34 10.02 3.63 -0.43
C THR A 34 9.54 2.76 -1.58
N ILE A 35 10.42 2.44 -2.51
CA ILE A 35 10.13 1.58 -3.67
C ILE A 35 10.81 0.22 -3.48
N LEU A 36 10.03 -0.84 -3.66
CA LEU A 36 10.52 -2.21 -3.76
C LEU A 36 10.49 -2.63 -5.23
N LYS A 37 11.64 -2.75 -5.87
CA LYS A 37 11.78 -3.23 -7.25
C LYS A 37 12.17 -4.70 -7.27
N GLY A 38 11.94 -5.36 -8.39
CA GLY A 38 12.31 -6.75 -8.63
C GLY A 38 11.39 -7.43 -9.61
N ARG A 39 11.83 -8.55 -10.17
CA ARG A 39 11.03 -9.35 -11.12
C ARG A 39 9.79 -9.93 -10.47
N SER A 40 8.81 -10.36 -11.27
CA SER A 40 7.67 -11.14 -10.77
C SER A 40 8.18 -12.37 -10.02
N GLY A 41 7.57 -12.68 -8.87
CA GLY A 41 7.99 -13.81 -8.03
C GLY A 41 9.19 -13.54 -7.11
N SER A 42 9.82 -12.36 -7.12
CA SER A 42 10.98 -12.07 -6.25
C SER A 42 10.65 -11.94 -4.76
N GLY A 43 9.37 -11.93 -4.36
CA GLY A 43 8.94 -11.84 -2.96
C GLY A 43 8.33 -10.49 -2.54
N LYS A 44 8.23 -9.49 -3.43
CA LYS A 44 7.73 -8.13 -3.11
C LYS A 44 6.36 -8.13 -2.43
N THR A 45 5.37 -8.77 -3.03
CA THR A 45 4.00 -8.87 -2.49
C THR A 45 4.00 -9.62 -1.14
N THR A 46 4.82 -10.67 -1.00
CA THR A 46 4.97 -11.40 0.28
C THR A 46 5.52 -10.48 1.37
N LEU A 47 6.57 -9.70 1.06
CA LEU A 47 7.16 -8.74 1.98
C LEU A 47 6.14 -7.67 2.38
N MET A 48 5.42 -7.09 1.41
CA MET A 48 4.38 -6.11 1.68
C MET A 48 3.25 -6.66 2.55
N ASN A 49 2.80 -7.89 2.29
CA ASN A 49 1.75 -8.53 3.08
C ASN A 49 2.18 -8.74 4.55
N ILE A 50 3.45 -9.08 4.76
CA ILE A 50 4.01 -9.23 6.12
C ILE A 50 4.13 -7.86 6.80
N MET A 51 4.72 -6.86 6.14
CA MET A 51 4.82 -5.49 6.66
C MET A 51 3.45 -4.87 6.94
N GLY A 52 2.47 -5.19 6.10
CA GLY A 52 1.09 -4.72 6.21
C GLY A 52 0.23 -5.53 7.18
N ALA A 53 0.80 -6.44 7.95
CA ALA A 53 0.08 -7.29 8.90
C ALA A 53 -1.00 -8.19 8.27
N LEU A 54 -0.93 -8.46 6.95
CA LEU A 54 -1.82 -9.43 6.27
C LEU A 54 -1.33 -10.86 6.45
N ASP A 55 0.00 -11.06 6.44
CA ASP A 55 0.62 -12.37 6.69
C ASP A 55 1.60 -12.29 7.88
N LYS A 56 2.13 -13.43 8.33
CA LYS A 56 3.17 -13.52 9.35
C LYS A 56 4.45 -14.09 8.74
N PRO A 57 5.63 -13.59 9.10
CA PRO A 57 6.87 -14.20 8.70
C PRO A 57 7.07 -15.56 9.41
N THR A 58 7.94 -16.40 8.85
CA THR A 58 8.42 -17.62 9.51
C THR A 58 9.40 -17.28 10.65
N SER A 59 10.23 -16.24 10.42
CA SER A 59 11.17 -15.68 11.40
C SER A 59 11.39 -14.19 11.14
N GLY A 60 12.03 -13.51 12.09
CA GLY A 60 12.32 -12.08 12.02
C GLY A 60 11.25 -11.23 12.70
N LYS A 61 11.39 -9.90 12.57
CA LYS A 61 10.52 -8.90 13.22
C LYS A 61 10.09 -7.84 12.22
N VAL A 62 8.91 -7.28 12.46
CA VAL A 62 8.40 -6.10 11.74
C VAL A 62 8.00 -5.04 12.77
N LEU A 63 8.67 -3.91 12.73
CA LEU A 63 8.40 -2.77 13.62
C LEU A 63 7.58 -1.72 12.87
N LEU A 64 6.40 -1.42 13.35
CA LEU A 64 5.59 -0.29 12.91
C LEU A 64 5.54 0.77 14.03
N ALA A 65 6.15 1.93 13.80
CA ALA A 65 6.31 2.97 14.81
C ALA A 65 6.91 2.45 16.14
N GLY A 66 7.88 1.53 16.05
CA GLY A 66 8.58 0.92 17.19
C GLY A 66 7.86 -0.28 17.83
N GLU A 67 6.63 -0.60 17.44
CA GLU A 67 5.89 -1.78 17.94
C GLU A 67 6.12 -2.99 17.03
N ASP A 68 6.53 -4.13 17.60
CA ASP A 68 6.64 -5.39 16.85
C ASP A 68 5.26 -6.00 16.57
N ILE A 69 4.80 -5.84 15.32
CA ILE A 69 3.48 -6.30 14.89
C ILE A 69 3.40 -7.82 14.64
N VAL A 70 4.52 -8.52 14.59
CA VAL A 70 4.56 -9.98 14.41
C VAL A 70 4.07 -10.70 15.66
N GLN A 71 4.41 -10.17 16.85
CA GLN A 71 4.04 -10.73 18.15
C GLN A 71 2.57 -10.52 18.51
N LEU A 72 1.88 -9.67 17.76
CA LEU A 72 0.48 -9.35 18.04
C LEU A 72 -0.45 -10.49 17.63
N ASP A 73 -1.53 -10.66 18.43
CA ASP A 73 -2.65 -11.52 18.06
C ASP A 73 -3.42 -10.95 16.85
N GLU A 74 -4.25 -11.79 16.22
CA GLU A 74 -4.98 -11.37 15.00
C GLU A 74 -5.96 -10.24 15.26
N ARG A 75 -6.53 -10.12 16.46
CA ARG A 75 -7.44 -9.03 16.83
C ARG A 75 -6.70 -7.68 16.83
N LYS A 76 -5.50 -7.63 17.39
CA LYS A 76 -4.65 -6.43 17.41
C LYS A 76 -4.12 -6.11 16.01
N ARG A 77 -3.69 -7.11 15.25
CA ARG A 77 -3.26 -6.94 13.85
C ARG A 77 -4.39 -6.38 12.99
N ALA A 78 -5.62 -6.91 13.12
CA ALA A 78 -6.79 -6.37 12.43
C ALA A 78 -7.08 -4.91 12.81
N LEU A 79 -6.85 -4.52 14.08
CA LEU A 79 -6.98 -3.14 14.52
C LEU A 79 -5.94 -2.22 13.90
N ILE A 80 -4.69 -2.67 13.77
CA ILE A 80 -3.61 -1.95 13.09
C ILE A 80 -3.96 -1.75 11.61
N ARG A 81 -4.36 -2.82 10.89
CA ARG A 81 -4.81 -2.71 9.48
C ARG A 81 -5.92 -1.69 9.32
N ARG A 82 -6.90 -1.73 10.21
CA ARG A 82 -8.07 -0.86 10.19
C ARG A 82 -7.77 0.62 10.45
N ARG A 83 -6.77 0.93 11.29
CA ARG A 83 -6.52 2.29 11.79
C ARG A 83 -5.25 2.94 11.27
N SER A 84 -4.24 2.14 10.95
CA SER A 84 -2.90 2.65 10.69
C SER A 84 -2.37 2.31 9.30
N ILE A 85 -3.05 1.44 8.56
CA ILE A 85 -2.58 0.95 7.26
C ILE A 85 -3.62 1.23 6.18
N GLY A 86 -3.16 1.79 5.05
CA GLY A 86 -3.91 1.87 3.80
C GLY A 86 -3.37 0.86 2.79
N TYR A 87 -4.26 0.35 1.93
CA TYR A 87 -3.86 -0.54 0.84
C TYR A 87 -4.37 -0.03 -0.51
N VAL A 88 -3.47 -0.06 -1.49
CA VAL A 88 -3.76 0.14 -2.91
C VAL A 88 -3.28 -1.11 -3.63
N PHE A 89 -4.20 -1.90 -4.17
CA PHE A 89 -3.90 -3.15 -4.85
C PHE A 89 -3.74 -2.93 -6.36
N GLN A 90 -3.03 -3.81 -7.03
CA GLN A 90 -2.88 -3.82 -8.49
C GLN A 90 -4.26 -3.86 -9.18
N SER A 91 -5.12 -4.81 -8.80
CA SER A 91 -6.50 -4.85 -9.24
C SER A 91 -7.34 -3.87 -8.41
N VAL A 92 -7.42 -2.65 -8.76
CA VAL A 92 -8.08 -1.49 -8.08
C VAL A 92 -9.07 -1.84 -6.94
N ALA A 93 -9.75 -2.98 -7.01
CA ALA A 93 -10.62 -3.58 -5.99
C ALA A 93 -11.68 -2.60 -5.42
N LEU A 94 -12.31 -1.80 -6.29
CA LEU A 94 -13.48 -1.00 -5.91
C LEU A 94 -14.71 -1.89 -5.80
N ILE A 95 -15.67 -1.46 -4.98
CA ILE A 95 -16.99 -2.10 -4.88
C ILE A 95 -17.82 -1.60 -6.07
N PRO A 96 -18.17 -2.46 -7.06
CA PRO A 96 -18.74 -2.00 -8.32
C PRO A 96 -20.13 -1.35 -8.19
N MET A 97 -20.87 -1.67 -7.13
CA MET A 97 -22.20 -1.16 -6.83
C MET A 97 -22.19 0.11 -5.97
N MET A 98 -21.01 0.69 -5.75
CA MET A 98 -20.82 1.92 -4.98
C MET A 98 -20.16 2.98 -5.85
N SER A 99 -20.63 4.22 -5.75
CA SER A 99 -20.00 5.38 -6.36
C SER A 99 -18.56 5.61 -5.81
N ALA A 100 -17.80 6.49 -6.45
CA ALA A 100 -16.49 6.89 -5.96
C ALA A 100 -16.56 7.39 -4.51
N TYR A 101 -17.56 8.23 -4.20
CA TYR A 101 -17.82 8.72 -2.85
C TYR A 101 -18.11 7.57 -1.88
N GLU A 102 -19.02 6.67 -2.22
CA GLU A 102 -19.41 5.57 -1.34
C GLU A 102 -18.26 4.59 -1.07
N ASN A 103 -17.41 4.31 -2.07
CA ASN A 103 -16.21 3.50 -1.90
C ASN A 103 -15.26 4.09 -0.85
N VAL A 104 -15.09 5.42 -0.83
CA VAL A 104 -14.24 6.10 0.13
C VAL A 104 -14.93 6.20 1.51
N GLU A 105 -16.21 6.57 1.55
CA GLU A 105 -16.98 6.69 2.79
C GLU A 105 -17.09 5.34 3.52
N TYR A 106 -17.21 4.24 2.79
CA TYR A 106 -17.25 2.90 3.34
C TYR A 106 -15.97 2.55 4.14
N ALA A 107 -14.80 2.95 3.64
CA ALA A 107 -13.55 2.76 4.36
C ALA A 107 -13.54 3.51 5.71
N LEU A 108 -14.12 4.71 5.75
CA LEU A 108 -14.26 5.49 6.99
C LEU A 108 -15.21 4.81 8.01
N ARG A 109 -16.28 4.17 7.52
CA ARG A 109 -17.17 3.34 8.37
C ARG A 109 -16.41 2.17 8.96
N LEU A 110 -15.66 1.44 8.13
CA LEU A 110 -14.83 0.33 8.59
C LEU A 110 -13.77 0.78 9.60
N ALA A 111 -13.18 1.95 9.41
CA ALA A 111 -12.25 2.54 10.37
C ALA A 111 -12.92 2.97 11.68
N GLY A 112 -14.25 3.00 11.75
CA GLY A 112 -15.02 3.34 12.95
C GLY A 112 -15.24 4.83 13.16
N MET A 113 -15.06 5.66 12.11
CA MET A 113 -15.38 7.07 12.17
C MET A 113 -16.89 7.26 12.32
N LYS A 114 -17.33 8.01 13.36
CA LYS A 114 -18.75 8.19 13.69
C LYS A 114 -19.36 9.42 13.03
N SER A 115 -18.59 10.48 12.81
CA SER A 115 -19.05 11.77 12.25
C SER A 115 -18.01 12.31 11.27
N GLY A 116 -18.39 13.28 10.42
CA GLY A 116 -17.49 13.92 9.46
C GLY A 116 -17.04 13.04 8.29
N ARG A 117 -17.68 11.88 8.08
CA ARG A 117 -17.32 10.95 7.00
C ARG A 117 -17.53 11.56 5.62
N ARG A 118 -18.64 12.29 5.44
CA ARG A 118 -18.96 12.91 4.14
C ARG A 118 -17.90 13.94 3.75
N GLU A 119 -17.59 14.82 4.66
CA GLU A 119 -16.60 15.89 4.48
C GLU A 119 -15.23 15.29 4.15
N ARG A 120 -14.80 14.28 4.92
CA ARG A 120 -13.52 13.63 4.73
C ARG A 120 -13.45 12.83 3.42
N ALA A 121 -14.50 12.10 3.05
CA ALA A 121 -14.54 11.38 1.78
C ALA A 121 -14.44 12.34 0.59
N CYS A 122 -15.20 13.44 0.61
CA CYS A 122 -15.13 14.46 -0.42
C CYS A 122 -13.75 15.15 -0.48
N GLU A 123 -13.12 15.40 0.68
CA GLU A 123 -11.76 15.93 0.75
C GLU A 123 -10.76 15.00 0.08
N CYS A 124 -10.77 13.70 0.43
CA CYS A 124 -9.87 12.71 -0.17
C CYS A 124 -10.04 12.61 -1.68
N LEU A 125 -11.28 12.64 -2.20
CA LEU A 125 -11.52 12.62 -3.63
C LEU A 125 -11.01 13.88 -4.33
N ARG A 126 -11.10 15.06 -3.69
CA ARG A 126 -10.50 16.29 -4.24
C ARG A 126 -8.97 16.21 -4.26
N MET A 127 -8.33 15.65 -3.22
CA MET A 127 -6.88 15.48 -3.13
C MET A 127 -6.33 14.67 -4.31
N VAL A 128 -7.10 13.69 -4.81
CA VAL A 128 -6.72 12.88 -5.97
C VAL A 128 -7.29 13.39 -7.30
N GLY A 129 -7.85 14.62 -7.32
CA GLY A 129 -8.37 15.27 -8.54
C GLY A 129 -9.73 14.74 -9.03
N LEU A 130 -10.52 14.10 -8.16
CA LEU A 130 -11.82 13.51 -8.50
C LEU A 130 -13.02 14.28 -7.93
N GLY A 131 -12.85 15.56 -7.60
CA GLY A 131 -13.90 16.38 -7.01
C GLY A 131 -15.19 16.49 -7.82
N GLN A 132 -15.12 16.33 -9.15
CA GLN A 132 -16.27 16.37 -10.06
C GLN A 132 -16.79 14.98 -10.46
N ARG A 133 -16.19 13.90 -9.89
CA ARG A 133 -16.49 12.50 -10.23
C ARG A 133 -17.03 11.71 -9.04
N MET A 134 -17.44 12.39 -7.97
CA MET A 134 -17.79 11.73 -6.69
C MET A 134 -18.96 10.75 -6.81
N ASP A 135 -19.95 11.08 -7.64
CA ASP A 135 -21.17 10.29 -7.81
C ASP A 135 -21.05 9.23 -8.93
N HIS A 136 -19.92 9.18 -9.67
CA HIS A 136 -19.72 8.20 -10.73
C HIS A 136 -19.45 6.81 -10.16
N MET A 137 -20.03 5.81 -10.84
CA MET A 137 -19.79 4.40 -10.55
C MET A 137 -18.46 3.95 -11.19
N PRO A 138 -17.79 2.91 -10.67
CA PRO A 138 -16.54 2.43 -11.25
C PRO A 138 -16.59 2.14 -12.75
N GLN A 139 -17.70 1.60 -13.27
CA GLN A 139 -17.89 1.30 -14.70
C GLN A 139 -17.99 2.56 -15.58
N GLU A 140 -18.22 3.73 -15.00
CA GLU A 140 -18.27 5.03 -15.68
C GLU A 140 -16.94 5.77 -15.64
N MET A 141 -15.90 5.15 -15.04
CA MET A 141 -14.60 5.73 -14.79
C MET A 141 -13.50 5.02 -15.57
N SER A 142 -12.52 5.76 -16.05
CA SER A 142 -11.29 5.18 -16.60
C SER A 142 -10.49 4.43 -15.54
N GLY A 143 -9.59 3.49 -15.95
CA GLY A 143 -8.74 2.76 -15.04
C GLY A 143 -7.91 3.68 -14.11
N GLY A 144 -7.39 4.78 -14.64
CA GLY A 144 -6.66 5.77 -13.84
C GLY A 144 -7.55 6.53 -12.86
N GLU A 145 -8.81 6.81 -13.20
CA GLU A 145 -9.77 7.40 -12.26
C GLU A 145 -10.12 6.41 -11.15
N GLN A 146 -10.37 5.14 -11.51
CA GLN A 146 -10.62 4.08 -10.53
C GLN A 146 -9.44 3.91 -9.57
N GLN A 147 -8.21 3.94 -10.09
CA GLN A 147 -6.99 3.86 -9.26
C GLN A 147 -6.91 5.06 -8.29
N ARG A 148 -7.23 6.26 -8.73
CA ARG A 148 -7.29 7.43 -7.84
C ARG A 148 -8.38 7.32 -6.78
N VAL A 149 -9.53 6.68 -7.08
CA VAL A 149 -10.54 6.37 -6.04
C VAL A 149 -9.96 5.38 -5.02
N ALA A 150 -9.23 4.35 -5.46
CA ALA A 150 -8.57 3.40 -4.54
C ALA A 150 -7.55 4.09 -3.64
N ILE A 151 -6.80 5.06 -4.16
CA ILE A 151 -5.89 5.89 -3.36
C ILE A 151 -6.66 6.74 -2.37
N ALA A 152 -7.73 7.44 -2.80
CA ALA A 152 -8.59 8.23 -1.91
C ALA A 152 -9.17 7.38 -0.78
N ARG A 153 -9.59 6.14 -1.09
CA ARG A 153 -10.06 5.16 -0.11
C ARG A 153 -8.95 4.79 0.89
N ALA A 154 -7.73 4.57 0.40
CA ALA A 154 -6.59 4.17 1.23
C ALA A 154 -6.16 5.28 2.22
N ILE A 155 -6.27 6.56 1.84
CA ILE A 155 -5.89 7.70 2.70
C ILE A 155 -7.01 8.18 3.64
N ALA A 156 -8.25 7.73 3.42
CA ALA A 156 -9.43 8.31 4.05
C ALA A 156 -9.35 8.34 5.58
N HIS A 157 -8.91 7.27 6.19
CA HIS A 157 -8.82 7.11 7.64
C HIS A 157 -7.50 7.63 8.25
N LYS A 158 -6.70 8.39 7.48
CA LYS A 158 -5.40 8.96 7.89
C LYS A 158 -4.42 7.88 8.37
N PRO A 159 -4.07 6.91 7.51
CA PRO A 159 -3.14 5.85 7.88
C PRO A 159 -1.73 6.40 8.13
N LYS A 160 -0.94 5.68 8.94
CA LYS A 160 0.50 5.97 9.11
C LYS A 160 1.32 5.51 7.90
N VAL A 161 0.90 4.41 7.29
CA VAL A 161 1.58 3.81 6.14
C VAL A 161 0.58 3.33 5.09
N ILE A 162 0.93 3.51 3.82
CA ILE A 162 0.21 2.96 2.67
C ILE A 162 1.11 1.94 1.97
N PHE A 163 0.54 0.78 1.70
CA PHE A 163 1.14 -0.23 0.83
C PHE A 163 0.46 -0.17 -0.54
N ALA A 164 1.24 0.03 -1.60
CA ALA A 164 0.77 0.12 -2.97
C ALA A 164 1.45 -0.97 -3.83
N ASP A 165 0.71 -2.05 -4.11
CA ASP A 165 1.24 -3.17 -4.87
C ASP A 165 0.99 -2.96 -6.37
N GLU A 166 2.07 -2.66 -7.10
CA GLU A 166 2.08 -2.36 -8.54
C GLU A 166 0.95 -1.40 -8.98
N PRO A 167 0.78 -0.23 -8.32
CA PRO A 167 -0.38 0.64 -8.50
C PRO A 167 -0.49 1.28 -9.88
N THR A 168 0.51 1.11 -10.73
CA THR A 168 0.59 1.70 -12.08
C THR A 168 0.64 0.65 -13.19
N ALA A 169 0.59 -0.66 -12.86
CA ALA A 169 0.82 -1.74 -13.82
C ALA A 169 -0.21 -1.79 -14.97
N GLU A 170 -1.44 -1.34 -14.72
CA GLU A 170 -2.54 -1.35 -15.72
C GLU A 170 -2.79 0.05 -16.31
N LEU A 171 -1.87 1.01 -16.10
CA LEU A 171 -2.02 2.40 -16.54
C LEU A 171 -1.01 2.74 -17.65
N ASP A 172 -1.38 3.67 -18.50
CA ASP A 172 -0.41 4.31 -19.40
C ASP A 172 0.63 5.12 -18.61
N THR A 173 1.78 5.37 -19.24
CA THR A 173 2.91 6.06 -18.60
C THR A 173 2.52 7.42 -17.99
N GLY A 174 1.70 8.21 -18.70
CA GLY A 174 1.29 9.54 -18.23
C GLY A 174 0.41 9.46 -16.97
N THR A 175 -0.56 8.56 -16.98
CA THR A 175 -1.45 8.32 -15.83
C THR A 175 -0.66 7.69 -14.66
N GLY A 176 0.28 6.79 -14.93
CA GLY A 176 1.16 6.20 -13.92
C GLY A 176 1.99 7.27 -13.19
N LEU A 177 2.60 8.20 -13.93
CA LEU A 177 3.33 9.33 -13.35
C LEU A 177 2.44 10.22 -12.46
N GLN A 178 1.18 10.45 -12.85
CA GLN A 178 0.24 11.20 -12.01
C GLN A 178 -0.04 10.49 -10.68
N VAL A 179 -0.19 9.16 -10.69
CA VAL A 179 -0.37 8.35 -9.48
C VAL A 179 0.84 8.47 -8.55
N VAL A 180 2.06 8.36 -9.08
CA VAL A 180 3.28 8.47 -8.26
C VAL A 180 3.44 9.89 -7.72
N LYS A 181 3.08 10.92 -8.50
CA LYS A 181 3.06 12.30 -8.01
C LYS A 181 2.09 12.48 -6.84
N ILE A 182 0.88 11.92 -6.93
CA ILE A 182 -0.07 11.92 -5.79
C ILE A 182 0.58 11.29 -4.55
N PHE A 183 1.29 10.17 -4.68
CA PHE A 183 1.99 9.56 -3.55
C PHE A 183 3.07 10.49 -2.96
N LYS A 184 3.85 11.17 -3.78
CA LYS A 184 4.84 12.14 -3.29
C LYS A 184 4.18 13.32 -2.57
N ASP A 185 3.08 13.84 -3.11
CA ASP A 185 2.32 14.93 -2.50
C ASP A 185 1.72 14.50 -1.15
N LEU A 186 1.24 13.25 -1.02
CA LEU A 186 0.77 12.68 0.24
C LEU A 186 1.90 12.50 1.27
N CYS A 187 3.09 12.07 0.85
CA CYS A 187 4.26 12.01 1.73
C CYS A 187 4.62 13.39 2.27
N ALA A 188 4.68 14.41 1.39
CA ALA A 188 5.10 15.76 1.76
C ALA A 188 4.03 16.53 2.55
N GLY A 189 2.75 16.41 2.17
CA GLY A 189 1.66 17.20 2.75
C GLY A 189 1.01 16.57 3.98
N GLU A 190 0.80 15.24 3.96
CA GLU A 190 0.10 14.53 5.04
C GLU A 190 1.06 13.73 5.95
N GLY A 191 2.36 13.68 5.63
CA GLY A 191 3.36 12.92 6.39
C GLY A 191 3.17 11.41 6.32
N ILE A 192 2.42 10.90 5.34
CA ILE A 192 2.13 9.48 5.18
C ILE A 192 3.38 8.77 4.64
N THR A 193 3.76 7.66 5.25
CA THR A 193 4.81 6.79 4.71
C THR A 193 4.21 5.89 3.62
N ILE A 194 4.88 5.75 2.48
CA ILE A 194 4.39 4.91 1.39
C ILE A 194 5.44 3.86 1.02
N VAL A 195 5.01 2.61 0.93
CA VAL A 195 5.80 1.51 0.38
C VAL A 195 5.12 1.04 -0.89
N MET A 196 5.79 1.20 -2.04
CA MET A 196 5.26 0.87 -3.35
C MET A 196 6.11 -0.20 -4.02
N THR A 197 5.48 -1.19 -4.65
CA THR A 197 6.17 -2.10 -5.57
C THR A 197 6.03 -1.60 -7.00
N THR A 198 7.06 -1.79 -7.80
CA THR A 198 7.02 -1.54 -9.25
C THR A 198 8.12 -2.33 -9.96
N HIS A 199 7.90 -2.61 -11.23
CA HIS A 199 8.93 -3.09 -12.15
C HIS A 199 9.31 -2.02 -13.19
N ASP A 200 8.67 -0.85 -13.19
CA ASP A 200 8.97 0.27 -14.07
C ASP A 200 10.19 1.04 -13.56
N THR A 201 11.27 1.02 -14.37
CA THR A 201 12.52 1.70 -14.03
C THR A 201 12.40 3.22 -14.02
N GLY A 202 11.52 3.81 -14.84
CA GLY A 202 11.30 5.25 -14.88
C GLY A 202 10.67 5.81 -13.59
N LEU A 203 9.93 4.98 -12.85
CA LEU A 203 9.32 5.39 -11.59
C LEU A 203 10.28 5.26 -10.40
N MET A 204 11.38 4.52 -10.53
CA MET A 204 12.32 4.26 -9.45
C MET A 204 13.06 5.53 -9.01
N GLU A 205 13.36 6.43 -9.96
CA GLU A 205 14.05 7.71 -9.67
C GLU A 205 13.24 8.66 -8.81
N ILE A 206 11.91 8.45 -8.72
CA ILE A 206 11.02 9.28 -7.91
C ILE A 206 11.02 8.86 -6.44
N GLY A 207 11.42 7.62 -6.12
CA GLY A 207 11.49 7.10 -4.76
C GLY A 207 12.53 7.83 -3.90
N ASP A 208 12.23 8.02 -2.62
CA ASP A 208 13.23 8.51 -1.64
C ASP A 208 14.18 7.39 -1.21
N MET A 209 13.68 6.15 -1.22
CA MET A 209 14.43 4.92 -0.93
C MET A 209 14.04 3.86 -1.96
N VAL A 210 15.01 3.12 -2.47
CA VAL A 210 14.76 2.03 -3.44
C VAL A 210 15.47 0.78 -2.96
N TYR A 211 14.76 -0.32 -2.82
CA TYR A 211 15.34 -1.63 -2.51
C TYR A 211 15.10 -2.57 -3.68
N GLU A 212 16.11 -3.32 -4.05
CA GLU A 212 16.01 -4.36 -5.07
C GLU A 212 15.89 -5.73 -4.43
N LEU A 213 14.78 -6.42 -4.71
CA LEU A 213 14.49 -7.75 -4.21
C LEU A 213 14.68 -8.77 -5.34
N GLN A 214 15.53 -9.77 -5.13
CA GLN A 214 15.74 -10.89 -6.04
C GLN A 214 15.76 -12.20 -5.24
N ASP A 215 15.02 -13.20 -5.69
CA ASP A 215 14.96 -14.55 -5.09
C ASP A 215 14.76 -14.57 -3.57
N GLY A 216 13.97 -13.59 -3.06
CA GLY A 216 13.65 -13.44 -1.66
C GLY A 216 14.69 -12.69 -0.84
N GLU A 217 15.71 -12.10 -1.44
CA GLU A 217 16.82 -11.41 -0.78
C GLU A 217 16.93 -9.96 -1.27
N ILE A 218 17.41 -9.02 -0.42
CA ILE A 218 17.76 -7.67 -0.84
C ILE A 218 19.17 -7.70 -1.43
N ILE A 219 19.28 -7.33 -2.72
CA ILE A 219 20.56 -7.31 -3.46
C ILE A 219 21.08 -5.89 -3.73
N GLY A 220 20.27 -4.84 -3.49
CA GLY A 220 20.64 -3.44 -3.74
C GLY A 220 19.78 -2.47 -2.93
N LYS A 221 20.37 -1.29 -2.68
CA LYS A 221 19.75 -0.15 -1.98
C LYS A 221 20.11 1.14 -2.70
#